data_50e843e3ecd5130ea759092f2f9f1af4
#
_entry.id   50e843e3ecd5130ea759092f2f9f1af4
#
_cell.length_a   1.000
_cell.length_b   1.000
_cell.length_c   1.000
_cell.angle_alpha   90.00
_cell.angle_beta   90.00
_cell.angle_gamma   90.00
#
_symmetry.space_group_name_H-M   'P 1'
#
loop_
_entity.id
_entity.type
_entity.pdbx_description
1 polymer ?
#
loop_
_entity_poly.entity_id
_entity_poly.type
_entity_poly.pdbx_seq_one_letter_code
_entity_poly.pdbx_strand_id
1 'polypeptide(L)'
;MIDITELAQSLKAAAEKATQGNWRAFQYHDGRCGIGGGHHDEIMVCEHISKERPHDAMFIALANPANVLALVEALVRANLPEMCLKKDIAA
;
A
#
# COMPACT_ATOMS: atom_id res chain seq x y z
N MET A 1 12.07 6.31 -16.15
CA MET A 1 11.50 6.52 -14.83
C MET A 1 10.10 7.06 -14.94
N ILE A 2 9.17 6.49 -14.20
CA ILE A 2 7.79 6.97 -14.21
C ILE A 2 7.70 8.33 -13.54
N ASP A 3 6.95 9.22 -14.15
CA ASP A 3 6.61 10.50 -13.53
C ASP A 3 5.87 10.24 -12.22
N ILE A 4 6.14 11.08 -11.23
CA ILE A 4 5.58 10.86 -9.89
C ILE A 4 4.06 10.98 -9.89
N THR A 5 3.51 11.82 -10.75
CA THR A 5 2.06 11.97 -10.88
C THR A 5 1.43 10.70 -11.46
N GLU A 6 2.05 10.14 -12.49
CA GLU A 6 1.62 8.87 -13.07
C GLU A 6 1.73 7.74 -12.06
N LEU A 7 2.84 7.70 -11.33
CA LEU A 7 3.06 6.67 -10.31
C LEU A 7 1.98 6.75 -9.24
N ALA A 8 1.69 7.96 -8.77
CA ALA A 8 0.67 8.16 -7.73
C ALA A 8 -0.71 7.70 -8.22
N GLN A 9 -1.05 8.03 -9.45
CA GLN A 9 -2.33 7.63 -10.03
C GLN A 9 -2.43 6.11 -10.20
N SER A 10 -1.34 5.49 -10.65
CA SER A 10 -1.30 4.05 -10.83
C SER A 10 -1.40 3.31 -9.50
N LEU A 11 -0.67 3.80 -8.49
CA LEU A 11 -0.73 3.21 -7.15
C LEU A 11 -2.10 3.37 -6.53
N LYS A 12 -2.70 4.54 -6.71
CA LYS A 12 -4.04 4.79 -6.18
C LYS A 12 -5.05 3.81 -6.78
N ALA A 13 -5.04 3.69 -8.11
CA ALA A 13 -5.96 2.79 -8.80
C ALA A 13 -5.78 1.35 -8.36
N ALA A 14 -4.53 0.91 -8.25
CA ALA A 14 -4.24 -0.46 -7.82
C ALA A 14 -4.66 -0.67 -6.36
N ALA A 15 -4.37 0.29 -5.50
CA ALA A 15 -4.70 0.18 -4.09
C ALA A 15 -6.21 0.14 -3.86
N GLU A 16 -6.97 0.89 -4.65
CA GLU A 16 -8.43 0.89 -4.52
C GLU A 16 -9.05 -0.45 -4.90
N LYS A 17 -8.41 -1.17 -5.80
CA LYS A 17 -8.90 -2.49 -6.24
C LYS A 17 -8.34 -3.64 -5.42
N ALA A 18 -7.29 -3.40 -4.65
CA ALA A 18 -6.67 -4.45 -3.86
C ALA A 18 -7.55 -4.81 -2.66
N THR A 19 -7.27 -5.95 -2.07
CA THR A 19 -7.99 -6.41 -0.89
C THR A 19 -7.78 -5.41 0.25
N GLN A 20 -8.86 -4.84 0.74
CA GLN A 20 -8.82 -3.86 1.81
C GLN A 20 -8.63 -4.54 3.16
N GLY A 21 -8.25 -3.77 4.15
CA GLY A 21 -8.01 -4.24 5.49
C GLY A 21 -6.53 -4.23 5.83
N ASN A 22 -6.21 -4.59 7.05
CA ASN A 22 -4.82 -4.61 7.48
C ASN A 22 -4.12 -5.84 6.94
N TRP A 23 -2.95 -5.62 6.37
CA TRP A 23 -2.07 -6.71 5.97
C TRP A 23 -1.02 -6.88 7.05
N ARG A 24 -0.75 -8.13 7.42
CA ARG A 24 0.22 -8.44 8.46
C ARG A 24 1.19 -9.49 7.97
N ALA A 25 2.46 -9.23 8.21
CA ALA A 25 3.51 -10.21 7.93
C ALA A 25 3.62 -11.15 9.13
N PHE A 26 3.80 -12.42 8.86
CA PHE A 26 4.09 -13.39 9.90
C PHE A 26 5.06 -14.43 9.37
N GLN A 27 5.63 -15.16 10.29
CA GLN A 27 6.64 -16.16 9.97
C GLN A 27 6.11 -17.54 10.27
N TYR A 28 6.28 -18.44 9.32
CA TYR A 28 5.95 -19.84 9.54
C TYR A 28 7.04 -20.49 10.38
N HIS A 29 6.74 -21.64 10.93
CA HIS A 29 7.71 -22.34 11.78
C HIS A 29 8.96 -22.77 11.04
N ASP A 30 8.92 -22.88 9.74
CA ASP A 30 10.09 -23.20 8.91
C ASP A 30 10.92 -21.98 8.52
N GLY A 31 10.50 -20.79 8.98
CA GLY A 31 11.21 -19.55 8.71
C GLY A 31 10.73 -18.76 7.52
N ARG A 32 9.93 -19.37 6.64
CA ARG A 32 9.36 -18.62 5.54
C ARG A 32 8.31 -17.65 6.06
N CYS A 33 8.05 -16.62 5.29
CA CYS A 33 7.11 -15.57 5.69
C CYS A 33 5.90 -15.56 4.78
N GLY A 34 4.80 -15.04 5.30
CA GLY A 34 3.59 -14.84 4.54
C GLY A 34 2.94 -13.53 4.96
N ILE A 35 1.97 -13.10 4.18
CA ILE A 35 1.21 -11.90 4.48
C ILE A 35 -0.26 -12.26 4.40
N GLY A 36 -0.92 -12.14 5.54
CA GLY A 36 -2.36 -12.29 5.61
C GLY A 36 -3.02 -10.94 5.72
N GLY A 37 -4.26 -10.84 5.30
CA GLY A 37 -4.93 -9.56 5.39
C GLY A 37 -6.35 -9.59 4.89
N GLY A 38 -6.99 -8.44 5.02
CA GLY A 38 -8.36 -8.29 4.65
C GLY A 38 -9.28 -8.75 5.76
N HIS A 39 -10.51 -9.03 5.40
CA HIS A 39 -11.53 -9.44 6.37
C HIS A 39 -11.40 -10.91 6.74
N HIS A 40 -10.66 -11.66 5.95
CA HIS A 40 -10.43 -13.09 6.17
C HIS A 40 -8.94 -13.36 6.18
N ASP A 41 -8.38 -13.53 7.37
CA ASP A 41 -6.97 -13.86 7.52
C ASP A 41 -6.61 -15.21 6.89
N GLU A 42 -7.61 -16.00 6.59
CA GLU A 42 -7.43 -17.30 5.96
C GLU A 42 -6.99 -17.17 4.50
N ILE A 43 -7.32 -16.06 3.88
CA ILE A 43 -6.93 -15.81 2.50
C ILE A 43 -5.65 -15.01 2.51
N MET A 44 -4.61 -15.63 2.04
CA MET A 44 -3.29 -15.02 2.06
C MET A 44 -3.12 -14.03 0.92
N VAL A 45 -2.55 -12.87 1.24
CA VAL A 45 -2.16 -11.90 0.23
C VAL A 45 -0.94 -12.45 -0.53
N CYS A 46 -0.02 -13.03 0.21
CA CYS A 46 1.20 -13.56 -0.36
C CYS A 46 1.72 -14.68 0.53
N GLU A 47 2.21 -15.74 -0.08
CA GLU A 47 2.76 -16.87 0.65
C GLU A 47 4.18 -17.18 0.20
N HIS A 48 4.89 -17.93 1.01
CA HIS A 48 6.18 -18.51 0.65
C HIS A 48 7.27 -17.49 0.34
N ILE A 49 7.24 -16.37 1.06
CA ILE A 49 8.36 -15.44 0.99
C ILE A 49 9.55 -16.12 1.65
N SER A 50 10.68 -16.10 0.98
CA SER A 50 11.88 -16.76 1.46
C SER A 50 12.22 -16.37 2.89
N LYS A 51 12.66 -17.36 3.70
CA LYS A 51 13.09 -17.08 5.06
C LYS A 51 14.30 -16.14 5.10
N GLU A 52 14.96 -15.97 3.97
CA GLU A 52 16.10 -15.05 3.87
C GLU A 52 15.66 -13.61 3.58
N ARG A 53 14.35 -13.39 3.40
CA ARG A 53 13.82 -12.08 3.05
C ARG A 53 12.70 -11.61 3.99
N PRO A 54 12.94 -11.65 5.31
CA PRO A 54 11.89 -11.21 6.24
C PRO A 54 11.57 -9.73 6.12
N HIS A 55 12.55 -8.91 5.75
CA HIS A 55 12.32 -7.49 5.57
C HIS A 55 11.44 -7.18 4.35
N ASP A 56 11.52 -8.03 3.33
CA ASP A 56 10.64 -7.90 2.18
C ASP A 56 9.19 -8.16 2.59
N ALA A 57 8.97 -9.15 3.44
CA ALA A 57 7.62 -9.43 3.94
C ALA A 57 7.08 -8.24 4.74
N MET A 58 7.91 -7.65 5.59
CA MET A 58 7.50 -6.47 6.35
C MET A 58 7.18 -5.30 5.45
N PHE A 59 8.00 -5.09 4.43
CA PHE A 59 7.77 -4.02 3.47
C PHE A 59 6.44 -4.19 2.76
N ILE A 60 6.17 -5.40 2.27
CA ILE A 60 4.92 -5.68 1.56
C ILE A 60 3.72 -5.46 2.48
N ALA A 61 3.82 -5.91 3.72
CA ALA A 61 2.73 -5.73 4.67
C ALA A 61 2.46 -4.25 4.95
N LEU A 62 3.52 -3.46 5.10
CA LEU A 62 3.38 -2.02 5.32
C LEU A 62 2.85 -1.29 4.08
N ALA A 63 3.11 -1.83 2.90
CA ALA A 63 2.64 -1.25 1.65
C ALA A 63 1.22 -1.71 1.30
N ASN A 64 0.39 -1.93 2.31
CA ASN A 64 -1.00 -2.31 2.11
C ASN A 64 -1.81 -1.17 1.49
N PRO A 65 -2.98 -1.48 0.93
CA PRO A 65 -3.76 -0.46 0.23
C PRO A 65 -4.08 0.78 1.05
N ALA A 66 -4.43 0.61 2.32
CA ALA A 66 -4.77 1.74 3.18
C ALA A 66 -3.58 2.69 3.35
N ASN A 67 -2.40 2.12 3.60
CA ASN A 67 -1.19 2.93 3.78
C ASN A 67 -0.77 3.60 2.47
N VAL A 68 -0.86 2.88 1.37
CA VAL A 68 -0.53 3.46 0.07
C VAL A 68 -1.48 4.61 -0.26
N LEU A 69 -2.77 4.43 -0.03
CA LEU A 69 -3.75 5.49 -0.28
C LEU A 69 -3.49 6.71 0.60
N ALA A 70 -3.14 6.48 1.87
CA ALA A 70 -2.82 7.58 2.77
C ALA A 70 -1.61 8.37 2.29
N LEU A 71 -0.57 7.67 1.83
CA LEU A 71 0.63 8.33 1.31
C LEU A 71 0.35 9.09 0.02
N VAL A 72 -0.42 8.50 -0.88
CA VAL A 72 -0.78 9.16 -2.14
C VAL A 72 -1.59 10.41 -1.84
N GLU A 73 -2.53 10.33 -0.92
CA GLU A 73 -3.35 11.47 -0.55
C GLU A 73 -2.50 12.58 0.07
N ALA A 74 -1.56 12.22 0.94
CA ALA A 74 -0.65 13.19 1.54
C ALA A 74 0.23 13.85 0.48
N LEU A 75 0.71 13.07 -0.48
CA LEU A 75 1.52 13.59 -1.57
C LEU A 75 0.72 14.57 -2.43
N VAL A 76 -0.51 14.21 -2.74
CA VAL A 76 -1.39 15.06 -3.52
C VAL A 76 -1.64 16.38 -2.80
N ARG A 77 -1.89 16.33 -1.49
CA ARG A 77 -2.10 17.54 -0.69
C ARG A 77 -0.84 18.41 -0.65
N ALA A 78 0.31 17.79 -0.51
CA ALA A 78 1.58 18.50 -0.44
C ALA A 78 1.91 19.21 -1.76
N ASN A 79 1.52 18.60 -2.88
CA ASN A 79 1.81 19.12 -4.21
C ASN A 79 0.64 19.87 -4.82
N LEU A 80 -0.32 20.23 -4.00
CA LEU A 80 -1.55 20.84 -4.47
C LEU A 80 -1.71 22.33 -4.18
N PRO A 81 -0.66 23.13 -3.93
CA PRO A 81 -0.90 24.57 -3.79
C PRO A 81 -1.64 25.12 -4.99
N GLU A 82 -1.34 24.60 -6.16
CA GLU A 82 -1.98 25.08 -7.40
C GLU A 82 -3.35 24.50 -7.60
N MET A 83 -3.51 23.21 -7.39
CA MET A 83 -4.80 22.55 -7.64
C MET A 83 -5.73 22.67 -6.45
N CYS A 84 -5.19 22.48 -5.26
CA CYS A 84 -5.98 22.52 -4.05
C CYS A 84 -6.43 23.93 -3.71
N LEU A 85 -5.56 24.91 -3.92
CA LEU A 85 -5.92 26.30 -3.71
C LEU A 85 -7.07 26.73 -4.59
N LYS A 86 -7.05 26.32 -5.85
CA LYS A 86 -8.15 26.65 -6.73
C LYS A 86 -9.45 26.05 -6.26
N LYS A 87 -9.36 24.84 -5.76
CA LYS A 87 -10.53 24.14 -5.25
C LYS A 87 -11.04 24.78 -3.99
N ASP A 88 -10.11 25.12 -3.09
CA ASP A 88 -10.47 25.76 -1.81
C ASP A 88 -11.00 27.16 -2.02
N ILE A 89 -10.45 27.88 -2.96
CA ILE A 89 -10.92 29.21 -3.30
C ILE A 89 -12.30 29.14 -3.91
N ALA A 90 -12.54 28.11 -4.72
CA ALA A 90 -13.84 27.91 -5.34
C ALA A 90 -14.89 27.45 -4.35
N ALA A 91 -14.45 26.87 -3.27
CA ALA A 91 -15.37 26.46 -2.23
C ALA A 91 -15.71 27.63 -1.32
#